data_81b4609c665fad690711b10bc4a972de
#
_entry.id   81b4609c665fad690711b10bc4a972de
#
_cell.length_a   1.000
_cell.length_b   1.000
_cell.length_c   1.000
_cell.angle_alpha   90.00
_cell.angle_beta   90.00
_cell.angle_gamma   90.00
#
_symmetry.space_group_name_H-M   'P 1'
#
loop_
_entity.id
_entity.type
_entity.pdbx_description
1 polymer ?
#
loop_
_entity_poly.entity_id
_entity_poly.type
_entity_poly.pdbx_seq_one_letter_code
_entity_poly.pdbx_strand_id
1 'polypeptide(L)'
;MSIQKNKIIHINNEHIFGATTLKNIVLPEKNNTALHVCIDPEAVMINRKRLAEELNMPLDNWALPWQKHTNNMAHVTSSDKGKGPYDKNTSIMNVDAVYTTEPNI
;
A
#
# COMPACT_ATOMS: atom_id res chain seq x y z
N MET A 1 -1.17 -17.91 -9.20
CA MET A 1 -2.06 -16.89 -8.58
C MET A 1 -3.01 -17.57 -7.61
N SER A 2 -3.15 -17.04 -6.42
CA SER A 2 -4.01 -17.59 -5.38
C SER A 2 -4.74 -16.46 -4.64
N ILE A 3 -5.86 -16.80 -3.99
CA ILE A 3 -6.65 -15.86 -3.19
C ILE A 3 -6.55 -16.28 -1.73
N GLN A 4 -6.12 -15.35 -0.87
CA GLN A 4 -6.13 -15.55 0.58
C GLN A 4 -6.16 -14.21 1.32
N LYS A 5 -6.83 -14.17 2.48
CA LYS A 5 -6.91 -12.97 3.34
C LYS A 5 -7.27 -11.71 2.58
N ASN A 6 -8.31 -11.78 1.71
CA ASN A 6 -8.80 -10.65 0.92
C ASN A 6 -7.78 -10.10 -0.08
N LYS A 7 -6.91 -10.95 -0.60
CA LYS A 7 -5.90 -10.57 -1.60
C LYS A 7 -5.81 -11.62 -2.72
N ILE A 8 -5.50 -11.16 -3.91
CA ILE A 8 -5.02 -12.04 -4.98
C ILE A 8 -3.51 -11.99 -4.94
N ILE A 9 -2.88 -13.12 -4.69
CA ILE A 9 -1.43 -13.22 -4.67
C ILE A 9 -0.94 -13.54 -6.06
N HIS A 10 -0.17 -12.62 -6.66
CA HIS A 10 0.34 -12.73 -8.02
C HIS A 10 1.71 -13.39 -8.06
N ILE A 11 2.57 -13.07 -7.07
CA ILE A 11 3.90 -13.64 -6.95
C ILE A 11 4.26 -13.75 -5.47
N ASN A 12 4.86 -14.87 -5.09
CA ASN A 12 5.31 -15.11 -3.73
C ASN A 12 6.48 -16.07 -3.75
N ASN A 13 7.68 -15.53 -3.61
CA ASN A 13 8.91 -16.33 -3.48
C ASN A 13 9.80 -15.71 -2.41
N GLU A 14 11.03 -16.19 -2.26
CA GLU A 14 11.92 -15.72 -1.19
C GLU A 14 12.39 -14.27 -1.38
N HIS A 15 12.23 -13.70 -2.58
CA HIS A 15 12.75 -12.37 -2.91
C HIS A 15 11.64 -11.34 -3.13
N ILE A 16 10.48 -11.77 -3.63
CA ILE A 16 9.43 -10.86 -4.09
C ILE A 16 8.08 -11.36 -3.62
N PHE A 17 7.26 -10.44 -3.12
CA PHE A 17 5.84 -10.66 -2.89
C PHE A 17 5.05 -9.59 -3.63
N GLY A 18 4.05 -10.02 -4.39
CA GLY A 18 3.18 -9.11 -5.11
C GLY A 18 1.73 -9.54 -5.01
N ALA A 19 0.84 -8.62 -4.66
CA ALA A 19 -0.57 -8.92 -4.45
C ALA A 19 -1.44 -7.71 -4.78
N THR A 20 -2.73 -7.99 -5.01
CA THR A 20 -3.76 -6.97 -5.13
C THR A 20 -4.80 -7.21 -4.03
N THR A 21 -5.13 -6.18 -3.26
CA THR A 21 -6.18 -6.28 -2.24
C THR A 21 -7.54 -6.37 -2.90
N LEU A 22 -8.46 -7.09 -2.24
CA LEU A 22 -9.81 -7.31 -2.75
C LEU A 22 -10.84 -6.57 -1.89
N LYS A 23 -11.92 -6.14 -2.53
CA LYS A 23 -13.09 -5.60 -1.86
C LYS A 23 -13.70 -6.67 -0.94
N ASN A 24 -14.09 -6.27 0.27
CA ASN A 24 -14.86 -7.12 1.17
C ASN A 24 -15.88 -6.26 1.89
N ILE A 25 -17.17 -6.50 1.61
CA ILE A 25 -18.26 -5.63 2.07
C ILE A 25 -18.47 -5.65 3.60
N VAL A 26 -17.93 -6.65 4.31
CA VAL A 26 -18.06 -6.73 5.76
C VAL A 26 -16.93 -6.02 6.51
N LEU A 27 -15.90 -5.53 5.79
CA LEU A 27 -14.80 -4.80 6.38
C LEU A 27 -15.04 -3.28 6.29
N PRO A 28 -14.36 -2.47 7.12
CA PRO A 28 -14.49 -1.02 7.07
C PRO A 28 -14.25 -0.49 5.66
N GLU A 29 -15.12 0.40 5.19
CA GLU A 29 -15.10 0.92 3.81
C GLU A 29 -14.87 -0.15 2.74
N LYS A 30 -15.44 -1.34 2.95
CA LYS A 30 -15.33 -2.46 2.00
C LYS A 30 -13.88 -2.86 1.71
N ASN A 31 -13.00 -2.70 2.70
CA ASN A 31 -11.56 -3.00 2.62
C ASN A 31 -10.77 -1.98 1.79
N ASN A 32 -11.26 -0.75 1.66
CA ASN A 32 -10.51 0.31 0.98
C ASN A 32 -9.21 0.63 1.72
N THR A 33 -8.10 0.71 0.98
CA THR A 33 -6.78 1.07 1.53
C THR A 33 -6.25 2.39 0.95
N ALA A 34 -7.06 3.12 0.18
CA ALA A 34 -6.66 4.35 -0.49
C ALA A 34 -7.14 5.59 0.27
N LEU A 35 -6.22 6.35 0.84
CA LEU A 35 -6.55 7.60 1.54
C LEU A 35 -7.00 8.72 0.60
N HIS A 36 -6.60 8.68 -0.67
CA HIS A 36 -6.98 9.69 -1.64
C HIS A 36 -8.40 9.52 -2.16
N VAL A 37 -9.03 8.36 -1.92
CA VAL A 37 -10.41 8.06 -2.31
C VAL A 37 -11.08 7.34 -1.15
N CYS A 38 -11.54 8.10 -0.15
CA CYS A 38 -12.20 7.51 1.02
C CYS A 38 -13.19 8.49 1.62
N ILE A 39 -14.15 7.94 2.36
CA ILE A 39 -15.12 8.70 3.15
C ILE A 39 -14.61 8.83 4.59
N ASP A 40 -14.08 7.73 5.14
CA ASP A 40 -13.59 7.66 6.52
C ASP A 40 -12.12 7.26 6.55
N PRO A 41 -11.20 8.22 6.74
CA PRO A 41 -9.78 7.92 6.80
C PRO A 41 -9.39 6.94 7.92
N GLU A 42 -10.10 6.95 9.04
CA GLU A 42 -9.82 6.02 10.12
C GLU A 42 -10.08 4.58 9.72
N ALA A 43 -11.15 4.35 8.96
CA ALA A 43 -11.45 3.02 8.42
C ALA A 43 -10.36 2.54 7.47
N VAL A 44 -9.85 3.43 6.62
CA VAL A 44 -8.73 3.11 5.72
C VAL A 44 -7.50 2.73 6.54
N MET A 45 -7.21 3.45 7.62
CA MET A 45 -6.06 3.14 8.47
C MET A 45 -6.20 1.78 9.16
N ILE A 46 -7.41 1.41 9.57
CA ILE A 46 -7.68 0.06 10.12
C ILE A 46 -7.33 -1.00 9.07
N ASN A 47 -7.76 -0.79 7.83
CA ASN A 47 -7.49 -1.72 6.74
C ASN A 47 -5.99 -1.81 6.44
N ARG A 48 -5.28 -0.68 6.42
CA ARG A 48 -3.82 -0.66 6.21
C ARG A 48 -3.06 -1.38 7.32
N LYS A 49 -3.45 -1.15 8.58
CA LYS A 49 -2.81 -1.83 9.72
C LYS A 49 -3.00 -3.33 9.66
N ARG A 50 -4.20 -3.79 9.32
CA ARG A 50 -4.46 -5.22 9.15
C ARG A 50 -3.60 -5.79 8.02
N LEU A 51 -3.53 -5.11 6.88
CA LEU A 51 -2.71 -5.55 5.76
C LEU A 51 -1.23 -5.60 6.13
N ALA A 52 -0.73 -4.61 6.86
CA ALA A 52 0.65 -4.57 7.32
C ALA A 52 0.99 -5.78 8.19
N GLU A 53 0.07 -6.16 9.10
CA GLU A 53 0.24 -7.35 9.93
C GLU A 53 0.25 -8.63 9.10
N GLU A 54 -0.68 -8.75 8.16
CA GLU A 54 -0.76 -9.92 7.28
C GLU A 54 0.48 -10.10 6.42
N LEU A 55 1.08 -9.00 5.98
CA LEU A 55 2.28 -9.01 5.14
C LEU A 55 3.57 -9.06 5.96
N ASN A 56 3.48 -8.92 7.27
CA ASN A 56 4.65 -8.76 8.14
C ASN A 56 5.55 -7.62 7.67
N MET A 57 4.95 -6.53 7.24
CA MET A 57 5.63 -5.35 6.73
C MET A 57 5.05 -4.11 7.41
N PRO A 58 5.71 -3.57 8.46
CA PRO A 58 5.20 -2.43 9.21
C PRO A 58 4.92 -1.22 8.32
N LEU A 59 3.89 -0.46 8.64
CA LEU A 59 3.56 0.77 7.90
C LEU A 59 4.74 1.75 7.84
N ASP A 60 5.60 1.76 8.84
CA ASP A 60 6.78 2.61 8.85
C ASP A 60 7.74 2.32 7.69
N ASN A 61 7.63 1.15 7.07
CA ASN A 61 8.46 0.75 5.93
C ASN A 61 7.78 0.96 4.59
N TRP A 62 6.54 1.43 4.58
CA TRP A 62 5.79 1.65 3.33
C TRP A 62 6.18 2.99 2.71
N ALA A 63 6.18 3.02 1.37
CA ALA A 63 6.34 4.24 0.58
C ALA A 63 5.22 4.26 -0.45
N LEU A 64 4.37 5.27 -0.39
CA LEU A 64 3.15 5.35 -1.21
C LEU A 64 3.11 6.64 -2.02
N PRO A 65 2.76 6.56 -3.31
CA PRO A 65 2.51 7.76 -4.10
C PRO A 65 1.12 8.31 -3.81
N TRP A 66 0.94 9.59 -4.08
CA TRP A 66 -0.38 10.20 -4.20
C TRP A 66 -0.78 10.13 -5.67
N GLN A 67 -1.65 9.20 -6.01
CA GLN A 67 -2.03 8.95 -7.41
C GLN A 67 -2.78 10.13 -8.03
N LYS A 68 -2.36 10.56 -9.21
CA LYS A 68 -2.98 11.66 -9.98
C LYS A 68 -3.20 11.28 -11.44
N HIS A 69 -3.10 10.01 -11.78
CA HIS A 69 -3.28 9.50 -13.13
C HIS A 69 -2.25 10.04 -14.12
N THR A 70 -0.99 10.11 -13.68
CA THR A 70 0.14 10.44 -14.55
C THR A 70 0.80 9.15 -15.03
N ASN A 71 1.82 9.28 -15.88
CA ASN A 71 2.69 8.16 -16.25
C ASN A 71 4.07 8.25 -15.60
N ASN A 72 4.18 9.03 -14.52
CA ASN A 72 5.43 9.23 -13.80
C ASN A 72 5.63 8.16 -12.75
N MET A 73 6.88 7.77 -12.52
CA MET A 73 7.27 6.88 -11.43
C MET A 73 8.52 7.40 -10.74
N ALA A 74 8.73 6.99 -9.49
CA ALA A 74 9.87 7.40 -8.70
C ALA A 74 10.60 6.20 -8.12
N HIS A 75 11.93 6.28 -8.09
CA HIS A 75 12.76 5.33 -7.36
C HIS A 75 12.77 5.73 -5.88
N VAL A 76 12.33 4.83 -5.01
CA VAL A 76 12.31 5.07 -3.56
C VAL A 76 13.44 4.32 -2.88
N THR A 77 13.93 4.91 -1.80
CA THR A 77 15.04 4.38 -1.01
C THR A 77 14.64 4.32 0.46
N SER A 78 15.55 3.88 1.33
CA SER A 78 15.30 3.81 2.76
C SER A 78 14.87 5.15 3.37
N SER A 79 15.29 6.27 2.77
CA SER A 79 14.89 7.61 3.22
C SER A 79 13.42 7.91 2.95
N ASP A 80 12.76 7.14 2.09
CA ASP A 80 11.34 7.32 1.74
C ASP A 80 10.41 6.46 2.60
N LYS A 81 10.94 5.61 3.46
CA LYS A 81 10.13 4.80 4.37
C LYS A 81 9.25 5.69 5.24
N GLY A 82 7.98 5.33 5.36
CA GLY A 82 7.03 6.08 6.16
C GLY A 82 6.35 7.22 5.42
N LYS A 83 6.65 7.43 4.13
CA LYS A 83 5.97 8.44 3.32
C LYS A 83 4.66 7.88 2.78
N GLY A 84 3.56 8.43 3.23
CA GLY A 84 2.23 8.14 2.71
C GLY A 84 1.37 7.12 3.44
N PRO A 85 1.90 6.18 4.25
CA PRO A 85 1.04 5.16 4.85
C PRO A 85 0.09 5.69 5.93
N TYR A 86 0.50 6.72 6.68
CA TYR A 86 -0.32 7.30 7.76
C TYR A 86 -1.06 8.56 7.35
N ASP A 87 -0.51 9.33 6.43
CA ASP A 87 -1.01 10.65 6.08
C ASP A 87 -0.78 10.90 4.59
N LYS A 88 -1.86 11.28 3.90
CA LYS A 88 -1.79 11.62 2.49
C LYS A 88 -0.79 12.75 2.20
N ASN A 89 -0.62 13.68 3.13
CA ASN A 89 0.26 14.84 2.93
C ASN A 89 1.74 14.48 2.93
N THR A 90 2.11 13.31 3.43
CA THR A 90 3.49 12.81 3.39
C THR A 90 3.75 11.92 2.17
N SER A 91 2.74 11.67 1.35
CA SER A 91 2.87 10.82 0.16
C SER A 91 3.90 11.38 -0.82
N ILE A 92 4.47 10.48 -1.62
CA ILE A 92 5.39 10.87 -2.70
C ILE A 92 4.56 11.50 -3.81
N MET A 93 4.85 12.77 -4.11
CA MET A 93 4.02 13.58 -5.01
C MET A 93 4.47 13.48 -6.48
N ASN A 94 3.53 13.79 -7.37
CA ASN A 94 3.74 13.88 -8.82
C ASN A 94 4.12 12.58 -9.52
N VAL A 95 3.86 11.44 -8.87
CA VAL A 95 4.06 10.11 -9.44
C VAL A 95 2.88 9.22 -9.09
N ASP A 96 2.60 8.23 -9.94
CA ASP A 96 1.53 7.26 -9.71
C ASP A 96 2.06 5.88 -9.38
N ALA A 97 3.36 5.67 -9.51
CA ALA A 97 4.00 4.41 -9.16
C ALA A 97 5.36 4.66 -8.51
N VAL A 98 5.78 3.73 -7.68
CA VAL A 98 7.11 3.75 -7.07
C VAL A 98 7.77 2.39 -7.27
N TYR A 99 9.09 2.37 -7.30
CA TYR A 99 9.86 1.13 -7.35
C TYR A 99 11.11 1.27 -6.49
N THR A 100 11.66 0.14 -6.08
CA THR A 100 12.88 0.13 -5.27
C THR A 100 13.73 -1.08 -5.59
N THR A 101 15.02 -0.95 -5.32
CA THR A 101 15.98 -2.05 -5.33
C THR A 101 16.45 -2.40 -3.92
N GLU A 102 15.90 -1.74 -2.90
CA GLU A 102 16.26 -1.97 -1.51
C GLU A 102 15.26 -2.93 -0.85
N PRO A 103 15.71 -3.82 0.05
CA PRO A 103 14.81 -4.70 0.78
C PRO A 103 14.03 -3.93 1.85
N ASN A 104 12.89 -4.49 2.26
CA ASN A 104 12.09 -4.01 3.39
C ASN A 104 11.45 -2.64 3.18
N ILE A 105 11.15 -2.32 1.93
CA ILE A 105 10.32 -1.18 1.57
C ILE A 105 9.12 -1.69 0.82
#